data_d86d9070afc6e693ccbf94ccfde09690
#
_entry.id   d86d9070afc6e693ccbf94ccfde09690
#
_cell.length_a   1.000
_cell.length_b   1.000
_cell.length_c   1.000
_cell.angle_alpha   90.00
_cell.angle_beta   90.00
_cell.angle_gamma   90.00
#
_symmetry.space_group_name_H-M   'P 1'
#
loop_
_entity.id
_entity.type
_entity.pdbx_description
1 polymer ?
#
loop_
_entity_poly.entity_id
_entity_poly.type
_entity_poly.pdbx_seq_one_letter_code
_entity_poly.pdbx_strand_id
1 'polypeptide(L)'
;MAEKKKLLIRIGSLRHGGAEKVLVTFLKNLPKDKYEIDLLLNLNSGKYLAEVPSWINILHLHQGEMITTNRPHEIPRKAARVIHEKILKKFPNLLYKGKLKNKKYDIEFAAIHGMRDEILGSPLKSSKKIVWIHNDLSQVKGYTNDEIRKFFGFDKIMVISEKIEQLFHDLAKNEMEKQKIVKIYNPLDTEEFISKADQPVLNYQFDENIPTFISVGTVFPQKGFDRLLKVHQKLLDEGFQHKVLIVGDGYDFENIKQLKSELGVDKTATMLGFTDNPYPYFKKADFYILSSRYEGFPTVLFEAITLKKKIICTKVSGANEMLNNGELGLLIENCEEGIYDGMKKALTQPEFFERYSEKLKNYEMPFNLENSVSKIVSILDEL
;
A
#
# COMPACT_ATOMS: atom_id res chain seq x y z
N MET A 1 0.77 23.20 -30.40
CA MET A 1 0.83 22.19 -29.33
C MET A 1 -0.58 22.09 -28.75
N ALA A 2 -1.12 20.90 -28.55
CA ALA A 2 -2.42 20.73 -27.88
C ALA A 2 -2.33 21.33 -26.46
N GLU A 3 -3.43 21.93 -26.00
CA GLU A 3 -3.50 22.46 -24.62
C GLU A 3 -3.38 21.28 -23.64
N LYS A 4 -2.52 21.43 -22.61
CA LYS A 4 -2.32 20.39 -21.60
C LYS A 4 -3.56 20.29 -20.71
N LYS A 5 -3.98 19.05 -20.42
CA LYS A 5 -5.05 18.79 -19.47
C LYS A 5 -4.57 19.12 -18.04
N LYS A 6 -5.36 19.90 -17.29
CA LYS A 6 -5.00 20.40 -15.95
C LYS A 6 -5.56 19.49 -14.87
N LEU A 7 -4.68 18.89 -14.06
CA LEU A 7 -5.03 17.96 -13.00
C LEU A 7 -4.74 18.53 -11.61
N LEU A 8 -5.71 18.42 -10.72
CA LEU A 8 -5.49 18.54 -9.27
C LEU A 8 -5.48 17.14 -8.66
N ILE A 9 -4.33 16.70 -8.16
CA ILE A 9 -4.19 15.41 -7.46
C ILE A 9 -4.08 15.67 -5.96
N ARG A 10 -4.90 14.99 -5.14
CA ARG A 10 -4.90 15.16 -3.68
C ARG A 10 -4.53 13.88 -2.96
N ILE A 11 -3.60 14.02 -2.00
CA ILE A 11 -3.21 12.96 -1.06
C ILE A 11 -2.84 13.56 0.31
N GLY A 12 -2.86 12.76 1.36
CA GLY A 12 -2.54 13.22 2.72
C GLY A 12 -1.08 13.68 2.88
N SER A 13 -0.14 12.84 2.50
CA SER A 13 1.31 13.08 2.54
C SER A 13 2.02 12.07 1.62
N LEU A 14 3.35 12.15 1.47
CA LEU A 14 4.14 11.20 0.69
C LEU A 14 5.14 10.44 1.58
N ARG A 15 4.67 9.86 2.70
CA ARG A 15 5.54 9.25 3.72
C ARG A 15 6.15 7.93 3.23
N HIS A 16 5.66 6.77 3.65
CA HIS A 16 6.22 5.47 3.30
C HIS A 16 5.15 4.36 3.19
N GLY A 17 3.93 4.73 2.82
CA GLY A 17 2.88 3.76 2.55
C GLY A 17 2.95 3.22 1.12
N GLY A 18 2.32 2.08 0.88
CA GLY A 18 2.23 1.49 -0.46
C GLY A 18 1.49 2.36 -1.48
N ALA A 19 0.40 3.03 -1.05
CA ALA A 19 -0.36 3.93 -1.92
C ALA A 19 0.44 5.17 -2.35
N GLU A 20 1.28 5.71 -1.45
CA GLU A 20 2.16 6.82 -1.74
C GLU A 20 3.24 6.44 -2.74
N LYS A 21 3.85 5.25 -2.59
CA LYS A 21 4.83 4.71 -3.56
C LYS A 21 4.18 4.52 -4.92
N VAL A 22 3.00 3.91 -4.96
CA VAL A 22 2.21 3.69 -6.19
C VAL A 22 1.91 5.02 -6.89
N LEU A 23 1.45 6.04 -6.15
CA LEU A 23 1.20 7.35 -6.73
C LEU A 23 2.46 7.96 -7.34
N VAL A 24 3.59 7.94 -6.62
CA VAL A 24 4.84 8.53 -7.12
C VAL A 24 5.37 7.76 -8.32
N THR A 25 5.29 6.43 -8.33
CA THR A 25 5.63 5.60 -9.49
C THR A 25 4.75 5.97 -10.70
N PHE A 26 3.46 6.14 -10.51
CA PHE A 26 2.55 6.62 -11.55
C PHE A 26 2.96 8.01 -12.07
N LEU A 27 3.21 8.98 -11.18
CA LEU A 27 3.61 10.34 -11.54
C LEU A 27 4.92 10.40 -12.34
N LYS A 28 5.89 9.53 -12.02
CA LYS A 28 7.17 9.42 -12.76
C LYS A 28 6.98 8.97 -14.20
N ASN A 29 5.94 8.19 -14.47
CA ASN A 29 5.68 7.58 -15.77
C ASN A 29 4.57 8.29 -16.58
N LEU A 30 4.06 9.42 -16.09
CA LEU A 30 3.11 10.23 -16.84
C LEU A 30 3.79 11.03 -17.97
N PRO A 31 3.17 11.14 -19.16
CA PRO A 31 3.67 11.97 -20.25
C PRO A 31 3.53 13.48 -19.91
N LYS A 32 4.65 14.13 -19.60
CA LYS A 32 4.72 15.54 -19.18
C LYS A 32 4.20 16.56 -20.21
N ASP A 33 4.15 16.16 -21.46
CA ASP A 33 3.67 16.97 -22.57
C ASP A 33 2.14 17.05 -22.64
N LYS A 34 1.44 16.06 -22.04
CA LYS A 34 -0.03 15.98 -22.01
C LYS A 34 -0.66 16.71 -20.82
N TYR A 35 0.04 16.81 -19.68
CA TYR A 35 -0.55 17.22 -18.42
C TYR A 35 0.15 18.40 -17.75
N GLU A 36 -0.63 19.25 -17.07
CA GLU A 36 -0.20 20.22 -16.05
C GLU A 36 -0.77 19.76 -14.72
N ILE A 37 0.08 19.46 -13.72
CA ILE A 37 -0.33 18.83 -12.47
C ILE A 37 0.01 19.69 -11.26
N ASP A 38 -1.01 19.99 -10.45
CA ASP A 38 -0.87 20.44 -9.07
C ASP A 38 -1.09 19.23 -8.14
N LEU A 39 -0.04 18.82 -7.42
CA LEU A 39 -0.12 17.79 -6.39
C LEU A 39 -0.32 18.47 -5.03
N LEU A 40 -1.53 18.37 -4.47
CA LEU A 40 -1.87 19.00 -3.19
C LEU A 40 -1.81 17.99 -2.06
N LEU A 41 -0.87 18.24 -1.13
CA LEU A 41 -0.66 17.47 0.09
C LEU A 41 -1.37 18.15 1.27
N ASN A 42 -1.98 17.38 2.17
CA ASN A 42 -2.40 17.93 3.45
C ASN A 42 -1.17 18.29 4.30
N LEU A 43 -0.13 17.46 4.25
CA LEU A 43 1.11 17.67 4.98
C LEU A 43 2.33 17.50 4.06
N ASN A 44 3.18 18.50 3.96
CA ASN A 44 4.44 18.44 3.22
C ASN A 44 5.47 17.63 4.03
N SER A 45 5.35 16.32 3.96
CA SER A 45 6.20 15.38 4.69
C SER A 45 6.26 14.05 3.95
N GLY A 46 7.42 13.43 4.00
CA GLY A 46 7.64 12.07 3.54
C GLY A 46 8.82 11.91 2.60
N LYS A 47 9.37 10.69 2.59
CA LYS A 47 10.57 10.36 1.81
C LYS A 47 10.35 10.42 0.29
N TYR A 48 9.13 10.13 -0.15
CA TYR A 48 8.81 10.14 -1.58
C TYR A 48 8.67 11.55 -2.18
N LEU A 49 8.73 12.62 -1.36
CA LEU A 49 8.72 14.00 -1.86
C LEU A 49 9.86 14.27 -2.85
N ALA A 50 11.06 13.77 -2.55
CA ALA A 50 12.23 13.91 -3.41
C ALA A 50 12.13 13.14 -4.73
N GLU A 51 11.20 12.20 -4.81
CA GLU A 51 10.99 11.36 -5.98
C GLU A 51 9.92 11.89 -6.95
N VAL A 52 9.15 12.92 -6.54
CA VAL A 52 8.16 13.56 -7.41
C VAL A 52 8.87 14.29 -8.56
N PRO A 53 8.48 14.06 -9.82
CA PRO A 53 9.09 14.75 -10.96
C PRO A 53 9.05 16.27 -10.82
N SER A 54 10.14 16.96 -11.15
CA SER A 54 10.30 18.41 -10.98
C SER A 54 9.32 19.26 -11.80
N TRP A 55 8.70 18.70 -12.83
CA TRP A 55 7.68 19.38 -13.62
C TRP A 55 6.29 19.41 -12.95
N ILE A 56 6.08 18.66 -11.87
CA ILE A 56 4.85 18.65 -11.09
C ILE A 56 4.94 19.71 -10.00
N ASN A 57 3.92 20.55 -9.91
CA ASN A 57 3.85 21.60 -8.89
C ASN A 57 3.30 21.02 -7.58
N ILE A 58 4.14 21.00 -6.52
CA ILE A 58 3.73 20.51 -5.20
C ILE A 58 3.18 21.66 -4.36
N LEU A 59 1.93 21.50 -3.94
CA LEU A 59 1.23 22.39 -3.00
C LEU A 59 0.98 21.64 -1.68
N HIS A 60 0.87 22.36 -0.56
CA HIS A 60 0.58 21.73 0.73
C HIS A 60 -0.26 22.64 1.64
N LEU A 61 -1.08 22.05 2.51
CA LEU A 61 -1.85 22.76 3.51
C LEU A 61 -1.00 23.11 4.73
N HIS A 62 -0.19 22.14 5.18
CA HIS A 62 0.67 22.27 6.34
C HIS A 62 2.11 21.87 6.02
N GLN A 63 3.05 22.50 6.73
CA GLN A 63 4.49 22.20 6.68
C GLN A 63 4.91 21.40 7.91
N GLY A 64 5.92 20.55 7.77
CA GLY A 64 6.58 19.80 8.84
C GLY A 64 6.07 18.37 8.99
N GLU A 65 6.52 17.67 10.02
CA GLU A 65 6.26 16.25 10.21
C GLU A 65 4.88 15.95 10.82
N MET A 66 4.43 14.72 10.63
CA MET A 66 3.20 14.24 11.27
C MET A 66 3.44 14.05 12.77
N ILE A 67 2.56 14.63 13.56
CA ILE A 67 2.57 14.48 15.01
C ILE A 67 1.85 13.16 15.34
N THR A 68 2.60 12.12 15.69
CA THR A 68 2.07 10.79 16.02
C THR A 68 1.87 10.61 17.52
N THR A 69 2.51 11.43 18.35
CA THR A 69 2.45 11.38 19.81
C THR A 69 1.38 12.35 20.36
N ASN A 70 1.02 12.14 21.63
CA ASN A 70 0.11 13.02 22.37
C ASN A 70 0.85 13.81 23.47
N ARG A 71 2.12 14.21 23.21
CA ARG A 71 2.86 15.03 24.16
C ARG A 71 2.17 16.38 24.34
N PRO A 72 2.09 16.92 25.56
CA PRO A 72 1.31 18.15 25.86
C PRO A 72 1.63 19.34 24.94
N HIS A 73 2.90 19.53 24.59
CA HIS A 73 3.36 20.62 23.71
C HIS A 73 2.98 20.44 22.23
N GLU A 74 2.62 19.23 21.80
CA GLU A 74 2.24 18.90 20.42
C GLU A 74 0.73 18.99 20.19
N ILE A 75 -0.07 18.84 21.26
CA ILE A 75 -1.53 18.81 21.18
C ILE A 75 -2.10 20.09 20.52
N PRO A 76 -1.69 21.32 20.86
CA PRO A 76 -2.23 22.52 20.24
C PRO A 76 -1.97 22.55 18.73
N ARG A 77 -0.77 22.14 18.29
CA ARG A 77 -0.38 22.09 16.88
C ARG A 77 -1.18 21.05 16.10
N LYS A 78 -1.39 19.88 16.70
CA LYS A 78 -2.22 18.80 16.14
C LYS A 78 -3.68 19.25 16.03
N ALA A 79 -4.23 19.86 17.08
CA ALA A 79 -5.59 20.39 17.09
C ALA A 79 -5.79 21.48 16.02
N ALA A 80 -4.87 22.44 15.91
CA ALA A 80 -4.92 23.49 14.90
C ALA A 80 -4.96 22.95 13.47
N ARG A 81 -4.14 21.91 13.16
CA ARG A 81 -4.18 21.24 11.85
C ARG A 81 -5.53 20.59 11.57
N VAL A 82 -6.05 19.82 12.53
CA VAL A 82 -7.36 19.15 12.40
C VAL A 82 -8.49 20.16 12.21
N ILE A 83 -8.47 21.25 12.98
CA ILE A 83 -9.48 22.33 12.87
C ILE A 83 -9.37 22.99 11.48
N HIS A 84 -8.17 23.34 11.03
CA HIS A 84 -7.96 23.94 9.71
C HIS A 84 -8.46 23.04 8.58
N GLU A 85 -8.12 21.74 8.61
CA GLU A 85 -8.62 20.78 7.61
C GLU A 85 -10.15 20.65 7.63
N LYS A 86 -10.76 20.61 8.82
CA LYS A 86 -12.23 20.61 8.96
C LYS A 86 -12.87 21.89 8.40
N ILE A 87 -12.25 23.04 8.61
CA ILE A 87 -12.73 24.32 8.04
C ILE A 87 -12.66 24.28 6.52
N LEU A 88 -11.54 23.85 5.93
CA LEU A 88 -11.39 23.74 4.48
C LEU A 88 -12.35 22.72 3.87
N LYS A 89 -12.62 21.62 4.57
CA LYS A 89 -13.61 20.62 4.16
C LYS A 89 -15.04 21.19 4.17
N LYS A 90 -15.38 21.98 5.20
CA LYS A 90 -16.70 22.63 5.32
C LYS A 90 -16.87 23.81 4.35
N PHE A 91 -15.79 24.54 4.08
CA PHE A 91 -15.77 25.73 3.24
C PHE A 91 -14.71 25.59 2.13
N PRO A 92 -14.88 24.68 1.15
CA PRO A 92 -13.87 24.37 0.15
C PRO A 92 -13.47 25.58 -0.72
N ASN A 93 -14.38 26.56 -0.90
CA ASN A 93 -14.07 27.82 -1.58
C ASN A 93 -12.85 28.57 -1.00
N LEU A 94 -12.59 28.44 0.31
CA LEU A 94 -11.40 29.04 0.93
C LEU A 94 -10.11 28.47 0.37
N LEU A 95 -10.07 27.15 0.16
CA LEU A 95 -8.93 26.47 -0.46
C LEU A 95 -8.73 26.92 -1.90
N TYR A 96 -9.81 26.89 -2.70
CA TYR A 96 -9.76 27.20 -4.12
C TYR A 96 -9.43 28.68 -4.40
N LYS A 97 -10.00 29.62 -3.64
CA LYS A 97 -9.66 31.05 -3.75
C LYS A 97 -8.26 31.36 -3.22
N GLY A 98 -7.89 30.76 -2.11
CA GLY A 98 -6.61 30.99 -1.45
C GLY A 98 -5.46 30.23 -2.07
N LYS A 99 -5.27 28.99 -1.63
CA LYS A 99 -4.09 28.17 -1.99
C LYS A 99 -4.05 27.84 -3.48
N LEU A 100 -5.18 27.53 -4.10
CA LEU A 100 -5.29 27.19 -5.51
C LEU A 100 -5.51 28.41 -6.44
N LYS A 101 -5.54 29.62 -5.88
CA LYS A 101 -5.57 30.90 -6.64
C LYS A 101 -6.61 30.96 -7.77
N ASN A 102 -7.79 30.40 -7.53
CA ASN A 102 -8.87 30.28 -8.53
C ASN A 102 -8.50 29.50 -9.80
N LYS A 103 -7.47 28.64 -9.76
CA LYS A 103 -7.15 27.74 -10.88
C LYS A 103 -8.36 26.86 -11.21
N LYS A 104 -8.57 26.61 -12.51
CA LYS A 104 -9.51 25.64 -13.01
C LYS A 104 -8.77 24.37 -13.33
N TYR A 105 -9.41 23.24 -13.07
CA TYR A 105 -8.88 21.91 -13.34
C TYR A 105 -9.90 21.16 -14.21
N ASP A 106 -9.40 20.42 -15.20
CA ASP A 106 -10.20 19.52 -16.00
C ASP A 106 -10.56 18.28 -15.19
N ILE A 107 -9.59 17.79 -14.41
CA ILE A 107 -9.74 16.60 -13.56
C ILE A 107 -9.27 16.90 -12.13
N GLU A 108 -10.08 16.47 -11.17
CA GLU A 108 -9.74 16.43 -9.74
C GLU A 108 -9.66 14.98 -9.28
N PHE A 109 -8.48 14.57 -8.80
CA PHE A 109 -8.14 13.18 -8.52
C PHE A 109 -7.86 12.97 -7.03
N ALA A 110 -8.71 12.18 -6.36
CA ALA A 110 -8.45 11.66 -5.03
C ALA A 110 -7.51 10.45 -5.12
N ALA A 111 -6.22 10.63 -4.86
CA ALA A 111 -5.24 9.56 -4.97
C ALA A 111 -5.39 8.46 -3.90
N ILE A 112 -6.22 8.69 -2.88
CA ILE A 112 -6.62 7.71 -1.87
C ILE A 112 -8.08 7.95 -1.47
N HIS A 113 -8.75 6.90 -1.00
CA HIS A 113 -10.15 6.96 -0.55
C HIS A 113 -10.41 8.04 0.54
N GLY A 114 -9.41 8.34 1.37
CA GLY A 114 -9.50 9.36 2.42
C GLY A 114 -9.68 10.79 1.91
N MET A 115 -9.44 11.05 0.60
CA MET A 115 -9.66 12.37 -0.03
C MET A 115 -11.02 12.51 -0.71
N ARG A 116 -11.94 11.55 -0.51
CA ARG A 116 -13.28 11.54 -1.11
C ARG A 116 -14.04 12.86 -0.93
N ASP A 117 -14.22 13.25 0.32
CA ASP A 117 -15.11 14.38 0.66
C ASP A 117 -14.50 15.71 0.20
N GLU A 118 -13.19 15.83 0.19
CA GLU A 118 -12.46 16.99 -0.29
C GLU A 118 -12.60 17.19 -1.80
N ILE A 119 -12.65 16.12 -2.57
CA ILE A 119 -12.82 16.18 -4.02
C ILE A 119 -14.30 16.31 -4.37
N LEU A 120 -15.20 15.55 -3.78
CA LEU A 120 -16.65 15.68 -4.05
C LEU A 120 -17.23 17.00 -3.57
N GLY A 121 -16.65 17.58 -2.52
CA GLY A 121 -17.01 18.92 -2.03
C GLY A 121 -16.46 20.09 -2.85
N SER A 122 -15.67 19.83 -3.91
CA SER A 122 -15.10 20.87 -4.76
C SER A 122 -16.14 21.85 -5.33
N PRO A 123 -15.83 23.15 -5.36
CA PRO A 123 -16.68 24.14 -6.03
C PRO A 123 -16.63 24.07 -7.57
N LEU A 124 -15.64 23.37 -8.15
CA LEU A 124 -15.48 23.20 -9.59
C LEU A 124 -16.46 22.12 -10.10
N LYS A 125 -17.63 22.57 -10.58
CA LYS A 125 -18.69 21.66 -11.03
C LYS A 125 -18.43 21.06 -12.41
N SER A 126 -17.61 21.71 -13.24
CA SER A 126 -17.26 21.24 -14.57
C SER A 126 -16.09 20.24 -14.59
N SER A 127 -15.28 20.19 -13.52
CA SER A 127 -14.17 19.24 -13.47
C SER A 127 -14.67 17.81 -13.29
N LYS A 128 -14.04 16.88 -13.97
CA LYS A 128 -14.25 15.44 -13.79
C LYS A 128 -13.58 14.97 -12.50
N LYS A 129 -14.17 14.00 -11.85
CA LYS A 129 -13.72 13.55 -10.53
C LYS A 129 -13.35 12.08 -10.55
N ILE A 130 -12.12 11.77 -10.13
CA ILE A 130 -11.59 10.40 -10.08
C ILE A 130 -11.18 10.08 -8.64
N VAL A 131 -11.35 8.83 -8.25
CA VAL A 131 -10.82 8.32 -6.99
C VAL A 131 -10.07 7.01 -7.21
N TRP A 132 -8.97 6.81 -6.46
CA TRP A 132 -8.22 5.56 -6.43
C TRP A 132 -8.39 4.88 -5.08
N ILE A 133 -8.95 3.68 -5.08
CA ILE A 133 -9.27 2.88 -3.90
C ILE A 133 -8.19 1.82 -3.71
N HIS A 134 -7.34 2.01 -2.70
CA HIS A 134 -6.20 1.14 -2.39
C HIS A 134 -6.45 0.11 -1.28
N ASN A 135 -7.65 0.11 -0.67
CA ASN A 135 -7.98 -0.80 0.42
C ASN A 135 -9.37 -1.41 0.22
N ASP A 136 -9.57 -2.61 0.74
CA ASP A 136 -10.89 -3.20 0.89
C ASP A 136 -11.67 -2.42 1.97
N LEU A 137 -12.52 -1.49 1.53
CA LEU A 137 -13.24 -0.58 2.42
C LEU A 137 -14.23 -1.31 3.34
N SER A 138 -14.67 -2.52 2.98
CA SER A 138 -15.53 -3.33 3.85
C SER A 138 -14.83 -3.75 5.16
N GLN A 139 -13.51 -3.73 5.17
CA GLN A 139 -12.66 -4.08 6.31
C GLN A 139 -12.15 -2.84 7.07
N VAL A 140 -12.39 -1.64 6.55
CA VAL A 140 -11.91 -0.40 7.15
C VAL A 140 -12.94 0.18 8.11
N LYS A 141 -12.56 0.35 9.38
CA LYS A 141 -13.46 0.91 10.40
C LYS A 141 -14.03 2.28 9.96
N GLY A 142 -15.35 2.40 10.03
CA GLY A 142 -16.06 3.64 9.66
C GLY A 142 -16.59 3.66 8.23
N TYR A 143 -16.31 2.65 7.40
CA TYR A 143 -16.89 2.51 6.08
C TYR A 143 -18.03 1.49 6.11
N THR A 144 -19.26 1.97 6.28
CA THR A 144 -20.48 1.18 6.02
C THR A 144 -20.77 1.14 4.52
N ASN A 145 -21.70 0.29 4.08
CA ASN A 145 -22.15 0.26 2.69
C ASN A 145 -22.64 1.64 2.22
N ASP A 146 -23.33 2.41 3.07
CA ASP A 146 -23.77 3.77 2.76
C ASP A 146 -22.60 4.74 2.58
N GLU A 147 -21.54 4.60 3.39
CA GLU A 147 -20.31 5.39 3.22
C GLU A 147 -19.57 5.02 1.93
N ILE A 148 -19.50 3.75 1.58
CA ILE A 148 -18.89 3.27 0.33
C ILE A 148 -19.71 3.75 -0.87
N ARG A 149 -21.03 3.75 -0.78
CA ARG A 149 -21.89 4.26 -1.85
C ARG A 149 -21.65 5.73 -2.22
N LYS A 150 -21.15 6.55 -1.30
CA LYS A 150 -20.83 7.96 -1.58
C LYS A 150 -19.75 8.11 -2.68
N PHE A 151 -18.94 7.08 -2.91
CA PHE A 151 -17.94 7.08 -3.99
C PHE A 151 -18.57 7.10 -5.40
N PHE A 152 -19.83 6.69 -5.56
CA PHE A 152 -20.52 6.80 -6.85
C PHE A 152 -20.81 8.27 -7.27
N GLY A 153 -20.50 9.24 -6.41
CA GLY A 153 -20.43 10.65 -6.77
C GLY A 153 -19.24 11.00 -7.71
N PHE A 154 -18.25 10.13 -7.84
CA PHE A 154 -17.15 10.30 -8.80
C PHE A 154 -17.57 9.92 -10.22
N ASP A 155 -16.85 10.45 -11.22
CA ASP A 155 -17.02 10.05 -12.64
C ASP A 155 -16.33 8.69 -12.90
N LYS A 156 -15.17 8.44 -12.28
CA LYS A 156 -14.48 7.14 -12.32
C LYS A 156 -14.00 6.73 -10.93
N ILE A 157 -14.14 5.44 -10.64
CA ILE A 157 -13.71 4.79 -9.40
C ILE A 157 -12.67 3.73 -9.79
N MET A 158 -11.40 4.03 -9.59
CA MET A 158 -10.32 3.09 -9.85
C MET A 158 -10.13 2.19 -8.64
N VAL A 159 -10.16 0.88 -8.85
CA VAL A 159 -9.99 -0.15 -7.83
C VAL A 159 -8.83 -1.07 -8.18
N ILE A 160 -8.17 -1.66 -7.18
CA ILE A 160 -6.88 -2.34 -7.39
C ILE A 160 -6.94 -3.87 -7.32
N SER A 161 -8.12 -4.46 -7.12
CA SER A 161 -8.29 -5.92 -7.09
C SER A 161 -9.72 -6.32 -7.47
N GLU A 162 -9.89 -7.58 -7.87
CA GLU A 162 -11.21 -8.16 -8.21
C GLU A 162 -12.19 -8.10 -7.03
N LYS A 163 -11.71 -8.37 -5.83
CA LYS A 163 -12.54 -8.31 -4.63
C LYS A 163 -13.10 -6.91 -4.37
N ILE A 164 -12.27 -5.86 -4.57
CA ILE A 164 -12.73 -4.48 -4.40
C ILE A 164 -13.67 -4.10 -5.56
N GLU A 165 -13.36 -4.54 -6.77
CA GLU A 165 -14.24 -4.36 -7.95
C GLU A 165 -15.63 -4.96 -7.67
N GLN A 166 -15.68 -6.21 -7.22
CA GLN A 166 -16.92 -6.90 -6.89
C GLN A 166 -17.71 -6.17 -5.79
N LEU A 167 -17.03 -5.72 -4.71
CA LEU A 167 -17.66 -4.92 -3.66
C LEU A 167 -18.40 -3.69 -4.22
N PHE A 168 -17.76 -2.97 -5.14
CA PHE A 168 -18.38 -1.80 -5.76
C PHE A 168 -19.49 -2.19 -6.74
N HIS A 169 -19.35 -3.29 -7.51
CA HIS A 169 -20.41 -3.81 -8.37
C HIS A 169 -21.66 -4.22 -7.58
N ASP A 170 -21.48 -4.89 -6.44
CA ASP A 170 -22.59 -5.31 -5.55
C ASP A 170 -23.34 -4.10 -4.96
N LEU A 171 -22.64 -3.00 -4.75
CA LEU A 171 -23.21 -1.77 -4.23
C LEU A 171 -23.79 -0.84 -5.32
N ALA A 172 -23.49 -1.06 -6.58
CA ALA A 172 -24.01 -0.24 -7.68
C ALA A 172 -25.50 -0.45 -7.87
N LYS A 173 -26.27 0.65 -8.08
CA LYS A 173 -27.73 0.60 -8.24
C LYS A 173 -28.18 0.34 -9.69
N ASN A 174 -27.31 0.65 -10.65
CA ASN A 174 -27.64 0.58 -12.08
C ASN A 174 -26.36 0.45 -12.92
N GLU A 175 -26.53 0.22 -14.22
CA GLU A 175 -25.40 0.06 -15.16
C GLU A 175 -24.54 1.32 -15.28
N MET A 176 -25.10 2.52 -15.13
CA MET A 176 -24.32 3.77 -15.18
C MET A 176 -23.33 3.84 -14.01
N GLU A 177 -23.73 3.39 -12.81
CA GLU A 177 -22.81 3.31 -11.66
C GLU A 177 -21.74 2.24 -11.90
N LYS A 178 -22.09 1.08 -12.46
CA LYS A 178 -21.13 0.02 -12.79
C LYS A 178 -20.07 0.47 -13.80
N GLN A 179 -20.44 1.25 -14.81
CA GLN A 179 -19.51 1.78 -15.82
C GLN A 179 -18.49 2.78 -15.26
N LYS A 180 -18.71 3.29 -14.05
CA LYS A 180 -17.74 4.14 -13.36
C LYS A 180 -16.58 3.34 -12.74
N ILE A 181 -16.77 2.05 -12.49
CA ILE A 181 -15.82 1.19 -11.82
C ILE A 181 -14.80 0.69 -12.84
N VAL A 182 -13.51 0.86 -12.54
CA VAL A 182 -12.43 0.40 -13.43
C VAL A 182 -11.34 -0.26 -12.58
N LYS A 183 -11.08 -1.55 -12.84
CA LYS A 183 -9.97 -2.25 -12.21
C LYS A 183 -8.65 -1.89 -12.88
N ILE A 184 -7.71 -1.41 -12.06
CA ILE A 184 -6.34 -1.07 -12.47
C ILE A 184 -5.39 -1.53 -11.39
N TYR A 185 -4.50 -2.44 -11.74
CA TYR A 185 -3.46 -2.87 -10.82
C TYR A 185 -2.44 -1.76 -10.56
N ASN A 186 -1.83 -1.80 -9.38
CA ASN A 186 -0.82 -0.82 -9.02
C ASN A 186 0.34 -0.84 -10.02
N PRO A 187 0.77 0.32 -10.55
CA PRO A 187 1.99 0.42 -11.35
C PRO A 187 3.20 0.20 -10.44
N LEU A 188 3.88 -0.93 -10.59
CA LEU A 188 5.05 -1.31 -9.79
C LEU A 188 6.22 -1.61 -10.71
N ASP A 189 7.38 -1.07 -10.37
CA ASP A 189 8.61 -1.19 -11.14
C ASP A 189 9.38 -2.44 -10.71
N THR A 190 9.25 -3.51 -11.50
CA THR A 190 9.92 -4.80 -11.24
C THR A 190 11.44 -4.74 -11.42
N GLU A 191 11.94 -3.92 -12.35
CA GLU A 191 13.37 -3.77 -12.61
C GLU A 191 14.05 -3.08 -11.42
N GLU A 192 13.38 -2.08 -10.83
CA GLU A 192 13.86 -1.44 -9.60
C GLU A 192 14.05 -2.47 -8.47
N PHE A 193 13.09 -3.38 -8.28
CA PHE A 193 13.17 -4.38 -7.21
C PHE A 193 14.33 -5.36 -7.42
N ILE A 194 14.49 -5.86 -8.65
CA ILE A 194 15.54 -6.80 -9.01
C ILE A 194 16.93 -6.15 -8.84
N SER A 195 17.12 -4.95 -9.39
CA SER A 195 18.40 -4.24 -9.29
C SER A 195 18.81 -3.90 -7.85
N LYS A 196 17.84 -3.50 -7.03
CA LYS A 196 18.07 -3.21 -5.61
C LYS A 196 18.31 -4.46 -4.76
N ALA A 197 17.82 -5.63 -5.16
CA ALA A 197 18.00 -6.88 -4.41
C ALA A 197 19.46 -7.39 -4.45
N ASP A 198 20.27 -6.93 -5.38
CA ASP A 198 21.68 -7.32 -5.51
C ASP A 198 22.62 -6.49 -4.60
N GLN A 199 22.09 -5.48 -3.93
CA GLN A 199 22.86 -4.68 -2.98
C GLN A 199 23.17 -5.50 -1.71
N PRO A 200 24.22 -5.14 -0.96
CA PRO A 200 24.59 -5.86 0.27
C PRO A 200 23.52 -5.70 1.35
N VAL A 201 23.32 -6.77 2.13
CA VAL A 201 22.51 -6.75 3.35
C VAL A 201 23.27 -5.95 4.42
N LEU A 202 22.59 -5.00 5.06
CA LEU A 202 23.15 -4.20 6.13
C LEU A 202 22.48 -4.55 7.47
N ASN A 203 23.26 -4.53 8.57
CA ASN A 203 22.75 -4.67 9.94
C ASN A 203 21.98 -5.97 10.25
N TYR A 204 22.15 -7.03 9.46
CA TYR A 204 21.60 -8.35 9.72
C TYR A 204 22.50 -9.44 9.12
N GLN A 205 22.69 -10.53 9.86
CA GLN A 205 23.47 -11.69 9.42
C GLN A 205 22.57 -12.91 9.28
N PHE A 206 22.43 -13.40 8.06
CA PHE A 206 21.75 -14.66 7.79
C PHE A 206 22.64 -15.84 8.19
N ASP A 207 22.01 -16.88 8.71
CA ASP A 207 22.66 -18.15 9.04
C ASP A 207 22.14 -19.19 8.04
N GLU A 208 23.02 -19.72 7.22
CA GLU A 208 22.66 -20.65 6.13
C GLU A 208 22.10 -21.99 6.64
N ASN A 209 22.33 -22.31 7.93
CA ASN A 209 21.85 -23.56 8.54
C ASN A 209 20.48 -23.40 9.23
N ILE A 210 19.98 -22.17 9.40
CA ILE A 210 18.75 -21.89 10.13
C ILE A 210 17.77 -21.17 9.20
N PRO A 211 16.65 -21.80 8.81
CA PRO A 211 15.66 -21.18 7.92
C PRO A 211 15.16 -19.83 8.45
N THR A 212 15.14 -18.83 7.57
CA THR A 212 14.69 -17.47 7.94
C THR A 212 13.40 -17.13 7.19
N PHE A 213 12.36 -16.81 7.94
CA PHE A 213 11.12 -16.21 7.43
C PHE A 213 11.23 -14.70 7.47
N ILE A 214 10.99 -14.05 6.33
CA ILE A 214 10.91 -12.58 6.28
C ILE A 214 9.47 -12.11 6.14
N SER A 215 9.12 -11.07 6.88
CA SER A 215 7.87 -10.33 6.69
C SER A 215 8.17 -8.82 6.60
N VAL A 216 7.59 -8.15 5.61
CA VAL A 216 7.90 -6.75 5.32
C VAL A 216 6.62 -5.92 5.28
N GLY A 217 6.62 -4.77 5.93
CA GLY A 217 5.49 -3.85 5.89
C GLY A 217 5.48 -2.85 7.04
N THR A 218 4.57 -1.87 6.95
CA THR A 218 4.37 -0.90 8.03
C THR A 218 3.88 -1.62 9.29
N VAL A 219 4.54 -1.39 10.43
CA VAL A 219 4.19 -2.06 11.69
C VAL A 219 2.91 -1.47 12.26
N PHE A 220 1.78 -2.03 11.80
CA PHE A 220 0.41 -1.73 12.22
C PHE A 220 -0.30 -3.04 12.58
N PRO A 221 -1.34 -3.02 13.44
CA PRO A 221 -2.12 -4.22 13.80
C PRO A 221 -2.68 -4.97 12.58
N GLN A 222 -2.94 -4.27 11.47
CA GLN A 222 -3.36 -4.84 10.20
C GLN A 222 -2.41 -5.92 9.69
N LYS A 223 -1.08 -5.75 9.87
CA LYS A 223 -0.05 -6.66 9.35
C LYS A 223 0.10 -7.95 10.13
N GLY A 224 -0.47 -8.02 11.36
CA GLY A 224 -0.54 -9.25 12.13
C GLY A 224 0.82 -9.77 12.62
N PHE A 225 1.79 -8.89 12.85
CA PHE A 225 3.11 -9.29 13.37
C PHE A 225 3.03 -9.87 14.77
N ASP A 226 2.03 -9.47 15.55
CA ASP A 226 1.74 -10.06 16.88
C ASP A 226 1.42 -11.55 16.79
N ARG A 227 0.57 -11.96 15.84
CA ARG A 227 0.24 -13.38 15.67
C ARG A 227 1.39 -14.16 15.01
N LEU A 228 2.19 -13.52 14.15
CA LEU A 228 3.39 -14.13 13.61
C LEU A 228 4.40 -14.46 14.70
N LEU A 229 4.65 -13.55 15.67
CA LEU A 229 5.57 -13.77 16.79
C LEU A 229 5.06 -14.86 17.76
N LYS A 230 3.76 -14.93 18.04
CA LYS A 230 3.19 -16.00 18.87
C LYS A 230 3.35 -17.37 18.22
N VAL A 231 3.12 -17.46 16.91
CA VAL A 231 3.32 -18.70 16.15
C VAL A 231 4.80 -19.07 16.12
N HIS A 232 5.68 -18.11 15.94
CA HIS A 232 7.12 -18.30 15.99
C HIS A 232 7.56 -18.92 17.31
N GLN A 233 7.12 -18.35 18.43
CA GLN A 233 7.40 -18.87 19.78
C GLN A 233 6.89 -20.32 19.93
N LYS A 234 5.62 -20.59 19.56
CA LYS A 234 5.02 -21.93 19.63
C LYS A 234 5.85 -22.97 18.88
N LEU A 235 6.31 -22.66 17.66
CA LEU A 235 7.13 -23.57 16.86
C LEU A 235 8.51 -23.80 17.46
N LEU A 236 9.13 -22.80 18.09
CA LEU A 236 10.39 -22.96 18.83
C LEU A 236 10.22 -23.88 20.03
N ASP A 237 9.13 -23.76 20.77
CA ASP A 237 8.80 -24.63 21.92
C ASP A 237 8.58 -26.09 21.48
N GLU A 238 8.13 -26.31 20.26
CA GLU A 238 8.03 -27.64 19.62
C GLU A 238 9.39 -28.15 19.06
N GLY A 239 10.46 -27.36 19.19
CA GLY A 239 11.83 -27.75 18.77
C GLY A 239 12.19 -27.38 17.32
N PHE A 240 11.32 -26.70 16.58
CA PHE A 240 11.60 -26.27 15.20
C PHE A 240 12.50 -25.03 15.20
N GLN A 241 13.79 -25.21 14.89
CA GLN A 241 14.75 -24.11 14.83
C GLN A 241 14.56 -23.27 13.57
N HIS A 242 14.28 -22.00 13.73
CA HIS A 242 14.12 -21.02 12.63
C HIS A 242 14.25 -19.58 13.14
N LYS A 243 14.38 -18.62 12.22
CA LYS A 243 14.43 -17.19 12.50
C LYS A 243 13.28 -16.47 11.84
N VAL A 244 12.83 -15.37 12.46
CA VAL A 244 11.86 -14.43 11.87
C VAL A 244 12.51 -13.06 11.76
N LEU A 245 12.47 -12.47 10.57
CA LEU A 245 12.94 -11.13 10.29
C LEU A 245 11.74 -10.25 9.90
N ILE A 246 11.43 -9.26 10.73
CA ILE A 246 10.39 -8.25 10.45
C ILE A 246 11.09 -6.97 10.01
N VAL A 247 10.76 -6.51 8.79
CA VAL A 247 11.33 -5.30 8.19
C VAL A 247 10.23 -4.25 8.04
N GLY A 248 10.40 -3.12 8.70
CA GLY A 248 9.46 -2.01 8.67
C GLY A 248 9.35 -1.28 9.99
N ASP A 249 8.66 -0.15 9.95
CA ASP A 249 8.39 0.70 11.11
C ASP A 249 6.92 1.16 11.09
N GLY A 250 6.41 1.62 12.22
CA GLY A 250 5.04 2.08 12.34
C GLY A 250 4.68 2.42 13.79
N TYR A 251 3.46 2.92 14.00
CA TYR A 251 3.06 3.34 15.35
C TYR A 251 2.94 2.19 16.35
N ASP A 252 2.85 0.94 15.88
CA ASP A 252 2.75 -0.26 16.71
C ASP A 252 4.11 -0.94 16.96
N PHE A 253 5.20 -0.34 16.47
CA PHE A 253 6.54 -0.92 16.51
C PHE A 253 6.99 -1.26 17.94
N GLU A 254 6.84 -0.34 18.88
CA GLU A 254 7.26 -0.56 20.27
C GLU A 254 6.40 -1.63 20.97
N ASN A 255 5.10 -1.71 20.68
CA ASN A 255 4.22 -2.76 21.21
C ASN A 255 4.63 -4.14 20.70
N ILE A 256 4.94 -4.29 19.41
CA ILE A 256 5.41 -5.56 18.82
C ILE A 256 6.80 -5.92 19.37
N LYS A 257 7.68 -4.95 19.58
CA LYS A 257 8.99 -5.16 20.17
C LYS A 257 8.88 -5.63 21.64
N GLN A 258 7.98 -5.04 22.41
CA GLN A 258 7.68 -5.48 23.77
C GLN A 258 7.14 -6.92 23.78
N LEU A 259 6.14 -7.22 22.93
CA LEU A 259 5.58 -8.57 22.79
C LEU A 259 6.67 -9.60 22.45
N LYS A 260 7.60 -9.27 21.55
CA LYS A 260 8.73 -10.13 21.20
C LYS A 260 9.56 -10.51 22.42
N SER A 261 9.85 -9.55 23.32
CA SER A 261 10.59 -9.79 24.55
C SER A 261 9.76 -10.57 25.58
N GLU A 262 8.46 -10.29 25.71
CA GLU A 262 7.54 -11.04 26.58
C GLU A 262 7.43 -12.53 26.19
N LEU A 263 7.49 -12.81 24.87
CA LEU A 263 7.49 -14.17 24.32
C LEU A 263 8.87 -14.86 24.43
N GLY A 264 9.92 -14.16 24.87
CA GLY A 264 11.27 -14.70 25.02
C GLY A 264 11.98 -15.05 23.71
N VAL A 265 11.56 -14.47 22.59
CA VAL A 265 12.09 -14.80 21.25
C VAL A 265 13.11 -13.78 20.72
N ASP A 266 13.74 -12.99 21.60
CA ASP A 266 14.69 -11.92 21.23
C ASP A 266 15.88 -12.41 20.39
N LYS A 267 16.32 -13.64 20.60
CA LYS A 267 17.47 -14.23 19.87
C LYS A 267 17.13 -14.75 18.48
N THR A 268 15.87 -15.04 18.22
CA THR A 268 15.40 -15.70 16.99
C THR A 268 14.47 -14.84 16.15
N ALA A 269 13.86 -13.79 16.75
CA ALA A 269 13.08 -12.80 16.04
C ALA A 269 13.78 -11.44 16.03
N THR A 270 14.02 -10.89 14.84
CA THR A 270 14.63 -9.57 14.66
C THR A 270 13.61 -8.60 14.07
N MET A 271 13.46 -7.44 14.70
CA MET A 271 12.77 -6.29 14.14
C MET A 271 13.82 -5.30 13.63
N LEU A 272 14.00 -5.24 12.31
CA LEU A 272 15.06 -4.43 11.69
C LEU A 272 14.76 -2.92 11.74
N GLY A 273 13.47 -2.57 11.88
CA GLY A 273 13.04 -1.20 11.70
C GLY A 273 12.87 -0.84 10.23
N PHE A 274 12.76 0.45 9.97
CA PHE A 274 12.63 0.97 8.61
C PHE A 274 13.95 0.82 7.83
N THR A 275 13.85 0.37 6.59
CA THR A 275 14.95 0.42 5.61
C THR A 275 14.43 0.96 4.28
N ASP A 276 15.26 1.74 3.59
CA ASP A 276 14.94 2.24 2.24
C ASP A 276 14.99 1.15 1.19
N ASN A 277 15.75 0.07 1.45
CA ASN A 277 15.90 -1.05 0.54
C ASN A 277 15.70 -2.38 1.26
N PRO A 278 14.48 -2.94 1.28
CA PRO A 278 14.19 -4.24 1.88
C PRO A 278 14.60 -5.42 0.98
N TYR A 279 14.86 -5.21 -0.29
CA TYR A 279 14.99 -6.27 -1.29
C TYR A 279 16.18 -7.21 -1.09
N PRO A 280 17.39 -6.78 -0.62
CA PRO A 280 18.48 -7.70 -0.29
C PRO A 280 18.10 -8.70 0.80
N TYR A 281 17.29 -8.28 1.77
CA TYR A 281 16.79 -9.15 2.84
C TYR A 281 15.80 -10.17 2.31
N PHE A 282 14.89 -9.75 1.40
CA PHE A 282 14.02 -10.68 0.67
C PHE A 282 14.83 -11.73 -0.07
N LYS A 283 15.85 -11.29 -0.84
CA LYS A 283 16.66 -12.20 -1.66
C LYS A 283 17.36 -13.27 -0.81
N LYS A 284 17.85 -12.89 0.38
CA LYS A 284 18.59 -13.78 1.28
C LYS A 284 17.71 -14.69 2.14
N ALA A 285 16.51 -14.26 2.54
CA ALA A 285 15.62 -15.06 3.35
C ALA A 285 15.11 -16.30 2.58
N ASP A 286 14.78 -17.38 3.28
CA ASP A 286 14.29 -18.63 2.67
C ASP A 286 12.82 -18.52 2.29
N PHE A 287 11.99 -17.94 3.17
CA PHE A 287 10.56 -17.81 2.99
C PHE A 287 10.11 -16.38 3.20
N TYR A 288 9.17 -15.93 2.36
CA TYR A 288 8.39 -14.74 2.64
C TYR A 288 7.06 -15.14 3.27
N ILE A 289 6.68 -14.46 4.36
CA ILE A 289 5.39 -14.67 5.01
C ILE A 289 4.59 -13.37 5.10
N LEU A 290 3.37 -13.38 4.54
CA LEU A 290 2.38 -12.34 4.73
C LEU A 290 1.39 -12.80 5.81
N SER A 291 1.45 -12.18 6.98
CA SER A 291 0.57 -12.47 8.13
C SER A 291 -0.57 -11.47 8.29
N SER A 292 -0.88 -10.66 7.29
CA SER A 292 -1.86 -9.56 7.36
C SER A 292 -3.27 -10.06 7.65
N ARG A 293 -3.99 -9.30 8.47
CA ARG A 293 -5.42 -9.53 8.76
C ARG A 293 -6.31 -9.12 7.60
N TYR A 294 -5.95 -8.04 6.92
CA TYR A 294 -6.64 -7.55 5.71
C TYR A 294 -5.70 -6.72 4.87
N GLU A 295 -5.91 -6.74 3.55
CA GLU A 295 -5.22 -5.94 2.54
C GLU A 295 -6.21 -5.49 1.47
N GLY A 296 -5.82 -4.49 0.70
CA GLY A 296 -6.51 -4.17 -0.56
C GLY A 296 -5.89 -4.96 -1.71
N PHE A 297 -4.58 -4.72 -1.91
CA PHE A 297 -3.74 -5.44 -2.86
C PHE A 297 -2.30 -5.35 -2.31
N PRO A 298 -1.78 -6.43 -1.70
CA PRO A 298 -0.53 -6.36 -0.94
C PRO A 298 0.68 -6.19 -1.86
N THR A 299 1.14 -4.95 -2.04
CA THR A 299 2.30 -4.62 -2.91
C THR A 299 3.56 -5.40 -2.53
N VAL A 300 3.73 -5.71 -1.24
CA VAL A 300 4.86 -6.51 -0.74
C VAL A 300 4.80 -7.96 -1.25
N LEU A 301 3.61 -8.50 -1.47
CA LEU A 301 3.44 -9.81 -2.10
C LEU A 301 3.89 -9.79 -3.56
N PHE A 302 3.61 -8.70 -4.28
CA PHE A 302 4.13 -8.48 -5.62
C PHE A 302 5.68 -8.46 -5.63
N GLU A 303 6.30 -7.78 -4.67
CA GLU A 303 7.75 -7.74 -4.50
C GLU A 303 8.31 -9.15 -4.27
N ALA A 304 7.66 -9.95 -3.41
CA ALA A 304 8.05 -11.35 -3.14
C ALA A 304 7.95 -12.26 -4.39
N ILE A 305 6.89 -12.10 -5.20
CA ILE A 305 6.72 -12.83 -6.46
C ILE A 305 7.79 -12.42 -7.46
N THR A 306 8.07 -11.13 -7.61
CA THR A 306 9.11 -10.60 -8.49
C THR A 306 10.49 -11.15 -8.12
N LEU A 307 10.80 -11.26 -6.83
CA LEU A 307 12.04 -11.80 -6.31
C LEU A 307 12.04 -13.33 -6.18
N LYS A 308 11.03 -14.00 -6.74
CA LYS A 308 10.92 -15.47 -6.84
C LYS A 308 11.00 -16.18 -5.47
N LYS A 309 10.42 -15.58 -4.42
CA LYS A 309 10.46 -16.13 -3.07
C LYS A 309 9.49 -17.30 -2.88
N LYS A 310 9.81 -18.23 -1.99
CA LYS A 310 8.86 -19.21 -1.44
C LYS A 310 7.88 -18.47 -0.54
N ILE A 311 6.61 -18.44 -0.91
CA ILE A 311 5.60 -17.57 -0.33
C ILE A 311 4.63 -18.34 0.53
N ILE A 312 4.37 -17.84 1.76
CA ILE A 312 3.27 -18.20 2.64
C ILE A 312 2.42 -16.96 2.84
N CYS A 313 1.13 -17.01 2.55
CA CYS A 313 0.27 -15.83 2.54
C CYS A 313 -1.10 -16.13 3.13
N THR A 314 -1.53 -15.33 4.13
CA THR A 314 -2.92 -15.36 4.61
C THR A 314 -3.88 -14.96 3.49
N LYS A 315 -5.06 -15.60 3.44
CA LYS A 315 -6.13 -15.26 2.49
C LYS A 315 -6.66 -13.86 2.76
N VAL A 316 -6.10 -12.88 2.07
CA VAL A 316 -6.52 -11.47 2.09
C VAL A 316 -6.93 -11.04 0.69
N SER A 317 -7.56 -9.86 0.58
CA SER A 317 -7.95 -9.31 -0.73
C SER A 317 -6.71 -9.17 -1.64
N GLY A 318 -6.85 -9.53 -2.91
CA GLY A 318 -5.79 -9.53 -3.90
C GLY A 318 -4.78 -10.68 -3.80
N ALA A 319 -4.70 -11.42 -2.67
CA ALA A 319 -3.73 -12.51 -2.53
C ALA A 319 -4.02 -13.68 -3.48
N ASN A 320 -5.28 -14.10 -3.61
CA ASN A 320 -5.70 -15.15 -4.55
C ASN A 320 -5.34 -14.79 -5.99
N GLU A 321 -5.66 -13.56 -6.38
CA GLU A 321 -5.41 -13.00 -7.70
C GLU A 321 -3.90 -12.95 -8.01
N MET A 322 -3.09 -12.44 -7.06
CA MET A 322 -1.64 -12.33 -7.21
C MET A 322 -0.93 -13.67 -7.22
N LEU A 323 -1.40 -14.64 -6.43
CA LEU A 323 -0.82 -15.98 -6.35
C LEU A 323 -1.44 -16.98 -7.33
N ASN A 324 -2.21 -16.49 -8.30
CA ASN A 324 -2.91 -17.33 -9.27
C ASN A 324 -3.66 -18.49 -8.57
N ASN A 325 -4.55 -18.14 -7.63
CA ASN A 325 -5.30 -19.12 -6.81
C ASN A 325 -4.43 -20.13 -6.05
N GLY A 326 -3.24 -19.73 -5.61
CA GLY A 326 -2.32 -20.59 -4.86
C GLY A 326 -1.34 -21.39 -5.70
N GLU A 327 -1.23 -21.14 -7.00
CA GLU A 327 -0.23 -21.79 -7.86
C GLU A 327 1.19 -21.25 -7.65
N LEU A 328 1.33 -20.00 -7.21
CA LEU A 328 2.61 -19.31 -7.04
C LEU A 328 3.06 -19.21 -5.58
N GLY A 329 2.27 -19.72 -4.62
CA GLY A 329 2.60 -19.71 -3.21
C GLY A 329 1.52 -20.36 -2.36
N LEU A 330 1.84 -20.66 -1.12
CA LEU A 330 0.93 -21.30 -0.17
C LEU A 330 -0.05 -20.28 0.41
N LEU A 331 -1.33 -20.37 0.04
CA LEU A 331 -2.41 -19.65 0.68
C LEU A 331 -2.87 -20.38 1.93
N ILE A 332 -2.87 -19.68 3.05
CA ILE A 332 -3.26 -20.21 4.38
C ILE A 332 -4.50 -19.50 4.91
N GLU A 333 -5.22 -20.16 5.83
CA GLU A 333 -6.35 -19.52 6.51
C GLU A 333 -5.89 -18.28 7.31
N ASN A 334 -6.73 -17.26 7.34
CA ASN A 334 -6.38 -15.96 7.93
C ASN A 334 -6.58 -15.95 9.46
N CYS A 335 -5.85 -16.85 10.14
CA CYS A 335 -5.83 -17.00 11.59
C CYS A 335 -4.43 -17.45 12.07
N GLU A 336 -4.22 -17.49 13.38
CA GLU A 336 -2.93 -17.93 13.97
C GLU A 336 -2.62 -19.39 13.61
N GLU A 337 -3.66 -20.26 13.61
CA GLU A 337 -3.48 -21.68 13.25
C GLU A 337 -3.05 -21.84 11.78
N GLY A 338 -3.65 -21.08 10.85
CA GLY A 338 -3.22 -21.10 9.46
C GLY A 338 -1.76 -20.63 9.28
N ILE A 339 -1.31 -19.62 10.03
CA ILE A 339 0.10 -19.19 10.03
C ILE A 339 1.00 -20.30 10.56
N TYR A 340 0.57 -20.96 11.65
CA TYR A 340 1.29 -22.08 12.24
C TYR A 340 1.44 -23.25 11.27
N ASP A 341 0.35 -23.69 10.64
CA ASP A 341 0.36 -24.79 9.66
C ASP A 341 1.27 -24.48 8.48
N GLY A 342 1.21 -23.24 7.97
CA GLY A 342 2.04 -22.79 6.84
C GLY A 342 3.53 -22.78 7.20
N MET A 343 3.91 -22.23 8.35
CA MET A 343 5.29 -22.18 8.82
C MET A 343 5.81 -23.59 9.16
N LYS A 344 5.02 -24.41 9.87
CA LYS A 344 5.38 -25.81 10.21
C LYS A 344 5.62 -26.61 8.94
N LYS A 345 4.75 -26.46 7.93
CA LYS A 345 4.92 -27.14 6.64
C LYS A 345 6.22 -26.71 5.94
N ALA A 346 6.59 -25.43 6.00
CA ALA A 346 7.84 -24.95 5.43
C ALA A 346 9.07 -25.54 6.12
N LEU A 347 9.00 -25.78 7.44
CA LEU A 347 10.09 -26.35 8.24
C LEU A 347 10.20 -27.87 8.11
N THR A 348 9.07 -28.57 7.92
CA THR A 348 9.04 -30.04 7.88
C THR A 348 9.04 -30.63 6.48
N GLN A 349 8.62 -29.84 5.47
CA GLN A 349 8.48 -30.27 4.07
C GLN A 349 8.99 -29.17 3.12
N PRO A 350 10.25 -28.72 3.22
CA PRO A 350 10.77 -27.64 2.38
C PRO A 350 10.70 -27.95 0.88
N GLU A 351 10.80 -29.24 0.50
CA GLU A 351 10.66 -29.71 -0.89
C GLU A 351 9.27 -29.41 -1.48
N PHE A 352 8.24 -29.35 -0.63
CA PHE A 352 6.89 -28.96 -1.07
C PHE A 352 6.89 -27.56 -1.72
N PHE A 353 7.78 -26.67 -1.31
CA PHE A 353 7.84 -25.31 -1.83
C PHE A 353 8.64 -25.19 -3.14
N GLU A 354 9.42 -26.22 -3.53
CA GLU A 354 10.17 -26.19 -4.80
C GLU A 354 9.25 -26.09 -6.01
N ARG A 355 8.06 -26.69 -5.95
CA ARG A 355 7.04 -26.55 -6.99
C ARG A 355 6.64 -25.11 -7.27
N TYR A 356 6.62 -24.24 -6.24
CA TYR A 356 6.36 -22.82 -6.39
C TYR A 356 7.55 -22.08 -6.99
N SER A 357 8.77 -22.45 -6.56
CA SER A 357 10.00 -21.89 -7.10
C SER A 357 10.12 -22.14 -8.60
N GLU A 358 9.78 -23.34 -9.07
CA GLU A 358 9.79 -23.68 -10.50
C GLU A 358 8.76 -22.89 -11.30
N LYS A 359 7.51 -22.78 -10.79
CA LYS A 359 6.48 -21.98 -11.43
C LYS A 359 6.86 -20.49 -11.47
N LEU A 360 7.39 -19.95 -10.39
CA LEU A 360 7.80 -18.57 -10.30
C LEU A 360 8.96 -18.22 -11.25
N LYS A 361 9.86 -19.15 -11.56
CA LYS A 361 10.97 -18.90 -12.51
C LYS A 361 10.46 -18.42 -13.87
N ASN A 362 9.39 -19.05 -14.36
CA ASN A 362 8.83 -18.79 -15.69
C ASN A 362 7.57 -17.91 -15.66
N TYR A 363 7.19 -17.41 -14.50
CA TYR A 363 6.00 -16.59 -14.36
C TYR A 363 6.26 -15.15 -14.76
N GLU A 364 5.55 -14.71 -15.78
CA GLU A 364 5.48 -13.29 -16.17
C GLU A 364 4.26 -12.66 -15.53
N MET A 365 4.49 -11.63 -14.77
CA MET A 365 3.44 -10.92 -14.05
C MET A 365 2.54 -10.16 -15.04
N PRO A 366 1.21 -10.39 -15.05
CA PRO A 366 0.31 -9.63 -15.91
C PRO A 366 0.14 -8.16 -15.47
N PHE A 367 0.65 -7.84 -14.27
CA PHE A 367 0.55 -6.52 -13.66
C PHE A 367 1.88 -5.78 -13.86
N ASN A 368 2.12 -5.23 -15.04
CA ASN A 368 3.32 -4.46 -15.29
C ASN A 368 3.05 -2.94 -15.21
N LEU A 369 4.13 -2.20 -15.03
CA LEU A 369 4.11 -0.75 -14.90
C LEU A 369 3.46 -0.07 -16.12
N GLU A 370 3.89 -0.46 -17.31
CA GLU A 370 3.47 0.14 -18.57
C GLU A 370 1.97 -0.02 -18.81
N ASN A 371 1.44 -1.23 -18.65
CA ASN A 371 0.01 -1.50 -18.83
C ASN A 371 -0.86 -0.72 -17.85
N SER A 372 -0.44 -0.65 -16.58
CA SER A 372 -1.18 0.08 -15.55
C SER A 372 -1.17 1.59 -15.82
N VAL A 373 -0.02 2.15 -16.17
CA VAL A 373 0.10 3.57 -16.50
C VAL A 373 -0.70 3.91 -17.75
N SER A 374 -0.58 3.12 -18.84
CA SER A 374 -1.31 3.32 -20.09
C SER A 374 -2.82 3.31 -19.86
N LYS A 375 -3.33 2.39 -19.03
CA LYS A 375 -4.75 2.32 -18.69
C LYS A 375 -5.23 3.54 -17.91
N ILE A 376 -4.44 4.05 -16.96
CA ILE A 376 -4.77 5.29 -16.23
C ILE A 376 -4.75 6.48 -17.20
N VAL A 377 -3.74 6.59 -18.07
CA VAL A 377 -3.64 7.65 -19.07
C VAL A 377 -4.85 7.63 -20.00
N SER A 378 -5.29 6.45 -20.47
CA SER A 378 -6.51 6.33 -21.29
C SER A 378 -7.73 6.90 -20.57
N ILE A 379 -7.93 6.59 -19.29
CA ILE A 379 -9.03 7.15 -18.50
C ILE A 379 -8.92 8.67 -18.37
N LEU A 380 -7.71 9.18 -18.13
CA LEU A 380 -7.50 10.63 -18.04
C LEU A 380 -7.76 11.34 -19.37
N ASP A 381 -7.45 10.70 -20.50
CA ASP A 381 -7.66 11.25 -21.83
C ASP A 381 -9.14 11.21 -22.24
N GLU A 382 -9.91 10.19 -21.82
CA GLU A 382 -11.36 10.04 -22.08
C GLU A 382 -12.24 11.06 -21.35
N LEU A 383 -11.82 11.57 -20.19
CA LEU A 383 -12.57 12.50 -19.35
C LEU A 383 -12.32 13.95 -19.71
#